data_d80b4d349395f55f7117d40baa9beb5d
#
_entry.id   d80b4d349395f55f7117d40baa9beb5d
#
_cell.length_a   1.000
_cell.length_b   1.000
_cell.length_c   1.000
_cell.angle_alpha   90.00
_cell.angle_beta   90.00
_cell.angle_gamma   90.00
#
_symmetry.space_group_name_H-M   'P 1'
#
loop_
_entity.id
_entity.type
_entity.pdbx_description
1 polymer ?
#
loop_
_entity_poly.entity_id
_entity_poly.type
_entity_poly.pdbx_seq_one_letter_code
_entity_poly.pdbx_strand_id
1 'polypeptide(L)'
;MVVYRDRLVLEKMAKMNRSRANLVRRSVGWTSCLLLLSAFRGAMGCSKPEQPSAIEPRQDPSPSQASPDGEAFTLVGAGDIASCQNIEGARATAKLLERIPGTVFAAGDLAYEKGTAAEFQNCYDTTWGEFKARTRPVPGNHEYGEPTASAYFQYWGALAGPVGKGYYSYDLGSWHIVALNTNCSVRGLGGCAQGSLEEEWLRQDLAGYPDACILAYSHQALFSSGLLKTHAIHPELREFWRDLYAAHAALFLVGHEHSYERFAPQDPDGQADPANGIREIVIGTGGRSHDPLGFAIPNSEVRNANTYGVLKLTLTPGHYGWQFIPVEGESFTDSGSGECPNHHTPKS
;
A
#
# COMPACT_ATOMS: atom_id res chain seq x y z
N MET A 1 -16.45 -43.73 -20.12
CA MET A 1 -17.81 -43.16 -20.07
C MET A 1 -17.83 -41.76 -19.48
N VAL A 2 -16.84 -40.92 -19.83
CA VAL A 2 -16.67 -39.53 -19.31
C VAL A 2 -16.64 -38.45 -20.44
N VAL A 3 -16.62 -38.81 -21.70
CA VAL A 3 -16.43 -37.89 -22.83
C VAL A 3 -17.74 -37.28 -23.37
N TYR A 4 -18.90 -37.67 -22.85
CA TYR A 4 -20.20 -37.22 -23.40
C TYR A 4 -20.88 -36.05 -22.63
N ARG A 5 -20.34 -35.62 -21.51
CA ARG A 5 -20.94 -34.52 -20.69
C ARG A 5 -20.47 -33.14 -21.05
N ASP A 6 -19.29 -33.00 -21.64
CA ASP A 6 -18.72 -31.66 -21.89
C ASP A 6 -19.23 -30.99 -23.18
N ARG A 7 -19.76 -31.76 -24.12
CA ARG A 7 -20.28 -31.20 -25.37
C ARG A 7 -21.62 -30.47 -25.22
N LEU A 8 -22.45 -30.87 -24.27
CA LEU A 8 -23.76 -30.23 -24.02
C LEU A 8 -23.66 -28.90 -23.29
N VAL A 9 -22.59 -28.69 -22.50
CA VAL A 9 -22.35 -27.43 -21.76
C VAL A 9 -21.86 -26.35 -22.73
N LEU A 10 -20.99 -26.69 -23.67
CA LEU A 10 -20.47 -25.76 -24.68
C LEU A 10 -21.52 -25.29 -25.67
N GLU A 11 -22.45 -26.15 -26.07
CA GLU A 11 -23.57 -25.74 -26.98
C GLU A 11 -24.59 -24.83 -26.26
N LYS A 12 -24.81 -24.99 -24.97
CA LYS A 12 -25.68 -24.07 -24.20
C LYS A 12 -25.08 -22.69 -24.00
N MET A 13 -23.76 -22.60 -23.81
CA MET A 13 -23.08 -21.30 -23.71
C MET A 13 -23.03 -20.54 -25.04
N ALA A 14 -22.90 -21.23 -26.17
CA ALA A 14 -22.90 -20.62 -27.48
C ALA A 14 -24.30 -20.05 -27.89
N LYS A 15 -25.39 -20.66 -27.42
CA LYS A 15 -26.76 -20.16 -27.65
C LYS A 15 -27.12 -18.95 -26.81
N MET A 16 -26.57 -18.84 -25.60
CA MET A 16 -26.82 -17.69 -24.73
C MET A 16 -26.14 -16.41 -25.21
N ASN A 17 -24.98 -16.52 -25.87
CA ASN A 17 -24.25 -15.36 -26.39
C ASN A 17 -24.87 -14.78 -27.68
N ARG A 18 -25.63 -15.55 -28.47
CA ARG A 18 -26.33 -15.04 -29.67
C ARG A 18 -27.62 -14.27 -29.37
N SER A 19 -28.20 -14.47 -28.18
CA SER A 19 -29.43 -13.76 -27.76
C SER A 19 -29.14 -12.34 -27.23
N ARG A 20 -27.91 -12.05 -26.77
CA ARG A 20 -27.55 -10.72 -26.29
C ARG A 20 -27.09 -9.72 -27.36
N ALA A 21 -26.75 -10.19 -28.56
CA ALA A 21 -26.27 -9.33 -29.64
C ALA A 21 -27.39 -8.60 -30.41
N ASN A 22 -28.68 -8.98 -30.24
CA ASN A 22 -29.79 -8.43 -31.00
C ASN A 22 -30.63 -7.36 -30.26
N LEU A 23 -30.24 -6.92 -29.04
CA LEU A 23 -31.03 -5.96 -28.26
C LEU A 23 -30.45 -4.53 -28.20
N VAL A 24 -29.40 -4.22 -28.93
CA VAL A 24 -28.73 -2.89 -28.89
C VAL A 24 -28.84 -2.09 -30.18
N ARG A 25 -29.81 -2.45 -31.07
CA ARG A 25 -30.06 -1.66 -32.28
C ARG A 25 -31.53 -1.23 -32.37
N ARG A 26 -31.96 -0.28 -31.55
CA ARG A 26 -33.12 0.60 -31.81
C ARG A 26 -33.18 1.69 -30.79
N SER A 27 -32.77 2.90 -31.18
CA SER A 27 -33.42 4.20 -30.94
C SER A 27 -32.37 5.33 -30.95
N VAL A 28 -32.16 5.90 -32.11
CA VAL A 28 -31.72 7.29 -32.27
C VAL A 28 -32.79 7.97 -33.10
N GLY A 29 -33.70 8.63 -32.45
CA GLY A 29 -34.69 9.51 -33.08
C GLY A 29 -34.22 10.94 -33.03
N TRP A 30 -34.05 11.54 -34.17
CA TRP A 30 -33.83 12.98 -34.35
C TRP A 30 -35.11 13.75 -34.11
N THR A 31 -35.08 14.77 -33.25
CA THR A 31 -36.12 15.81 -33.23
C THR A 31 -35.47 17.16 -33.41
N SER A 32 -35.70 17.70 -34.59
CA SER A 32 -35.44 19.12 -34.92
C SER A 32 -36.42 20.00 -34.16
N CYS A 33 -35.94 21.11 -33.59
CA CYS A 33 -36.80 22.15 -33.05
C CYS A 33 -36.49 23.46 -33.80
N LEU A 34 -37.54 23.95 -34.48
CA LEU A 34 -37.57 25.20 -35.26
C LEU A 34 -37.51 26.43 -34.35
N LEU A 35 -36.81 27.44 -34.84
CA LEU A 35 -36.78 28.83 -34.41
C LEU A 35 -38.17 29.51 -34.45
N LEU A 36 -38.51 30.24 -33.41
CA LEU A 36 -39.45 31.36 -33.46
C LEU A 36 -38.78 32.62 -32.87
N LEU A 37 -38.53 33.56 -33.74
CA LEU A 37 -38.15 34.96 -33.41
C LEU A 37 -39.38 35.69 -32.89
N SER A 38 -39.26 36.33 -31.73
CA SER A 38 -40.07 37.51 -31.42
C SER A 38 -39.20 38.53 -30.69
N ALA A 39 -39.20 39.72 -31.30
CA ALA A 39 -38.45 40.88 -30.85
C ALA A 39 -39.05 41.53 -29.58
N PHE A 40 -38.21 41.82 -28.61
CA PHE A 40 -38.51 42.87 -27.58
C PHE A 40 -37.28 43.74 -27.40
N ARG A 41 -37.44 45.04 -27.72
CA ARG A 41 -36.49 46.11 -27.45
C ARG A 41 -36.64 46.48 -25.96
N GLY A 42 -35.59 46.42 -25.22
CA GLY A 42 -35.45 47.02 -23.90
C GLY A 42 -34.00 47.41 -23.69
N ALA A 43 -33.73 48.71 -23.66
CA ALA A 43 -32.40 49.26 -23.41
C ALA A 43 -32.02 49.08 -21.90
N MET A 44 -30.89 48.48 -21.63
CA MET A 44 -30.21 48.59 -20.35
C MET A 44 -28.70 48.38 -20.50
N GLY A 45 -27.99 49.20 -19.81
CA GLY A 45 -26.59 49.49 -19.67
C GLY A 45 -25.56 48.38 -19.91
N CYS A 46 -24.52 48.77 -20.65
CA CYS A 46 -23.27 48.00 -20.75
C CYS A 46 -22.52 48.01 -19.42
N SER A 47 -22.63 46.92 -18.67
CA SER A 47 -21.59 46.58 -17.71
C SER A 47 -20.59 45.65 -18.43
N LYS A 48 -19.32 45.98 -18.38
CA LYS A 48 -18.23 45.14 -18.92
C LYS A 48 -18.25 43.81 -18.18
N PRO A 49 -18.10 42.68 -18.88
CA PRO A 49 -17.87 41.41 -18.20
C PRO A 49 -16.49 41.44 -17.54
N GLU A 50 -16.45 41.21 -16.22
CA GLU A 50 -15.24 40.89 -15.49
C GLU A 50 -14.61 39.64 -16.09
N GLN A 51 -13.35 39.75 -16.53
CA GLN A 51 -12.57 38.59 -16.93
C GLN A 51 -12.37 37.69 -15.70
N PRO A 52 -12.56 36.35 -15.80
CA PRO A 52 -12.17 35.46 -14.75
C PRO A 52 -10.65 35.55 -14.56
N SER A 53 -10.23 35.82 -13.32
CA SER A 53 -8.82 35.81 -12.91
C SER A 53 -8.19 34.51 -13.35
N ALA A 54 -7.08 34.60 -14.07
CA ALA A 54 -6.26 33.44 -14.40
C ALA A 54 -5.86 32.74 -13.08
N ILE A 55 -6.23 31.48 -12.94
CA ILE A 55 -5.71 30.62 -11.88
C ILE A 55 -4.22 30.46 -12.19
N GLU A 56 -3.37 31.07 -11.40
CA GLU A 56 -1.94 30.79 -11.44
C GLU A 56 -1.74 29.28 -11.26
N PRO A 57 -0.90 28.64 -12.09
CA PRO A 57 -0.55 27.24 -11.87
C PRO A 57 0.12 27.16 -10.50
N ARG A 58 -0.42 26.31 -9.61
CA ARG A 58 0.28 25.93 -8.37
C ARG A 58 1.65 25.43 -8.80
N GLN A 59 2.69 26.11 -8.35
CA GLN A 59 4.03 25.58 -8.41
C GLN A 59 4.02 24.30 -7.58
N ASP A 60 4.34 23.18 -8.21
CA ASP A 60 4.68 21.95 -7.52
C ASP A 60 5.78 22.29 -6.51
N PRO A 61 5.74 21.71 -5.29
CA PRO A 61 6.81 21.92 -4.33
C PRO A 61 8.12 21.52 -5.00
N SER A 62 9.03 22.50 -5.07
CA SER A 62 10.40 22.33 -5.54
C SER A 62 10.99 21.05 -4.92
N PRO A 63 11.79 20.26 -5.64
CA PRO A 63 12.42 19.07 -5.07
C PRO A 63 13.11 19.47 -3.76
N SER A 64 12.77 18.74 -2.71
CA SER A 64 13.27 18.92 -1.35
C SER A 64 14.77 19.14 -1.39
N GLN A 65 15.25 20.24 -0.78
CA GLN A 65 16.68 20.48 -0.57
C GLN A 65 17.25 19.24 0.14
N ALA A 66 18.32 18.69 -0.39
CA ALA A 66 19.04 17.59 0.22
C ALA A 66 19.29 17.90 1.70
N SER A 67 18.84 17.02 2.59
CA SER A 67 19.10 17.15 4.02
C SER A 67 20.60 17.17 4.27
N PRO A 68 21.08 17.96 5.25
CA PRO A 68 22.50 17.99 5.56
C PRO A 68 23.02 16.60 5.89
N ASP A 69 24.20 16.25 5.40
CA ASP A 69 24.87 14.97 5.61
C ASP A 69 24.82 14.58 7.10
N GLY A 70 24.18 13.46 7.41
CA GLY A 70 24.13 12.89 8.75
C GLY A 70 22.78 12.92 9.48
N GLU A 71 21.74 13.53 8.95
CA GLU A 71 20.41 13.52 9.61
C GLU A 71 19.77 12.13 9.58
N ALA A 72 19.29 11.68 10.75
CA ALA A 72 18.60 10.40 10.90
C ALA A 72 17.08 10.59 10.93
N PHE A 73 16.37 9.82 10.13
CA PHE A 73 14.90 9.81 10.07
C PHE A 73 14.35 8.55 10.74
N THR A 74 13.26 8.70 11.46
CA THR A 74 12.54 7.56 12.04
C THR A 74 11.31 7.24 11.22
N LEU A 75 11.20 5.97 10.80
CA LEU A 75 10.00 5.37 10.27
C LEU A 75 9.55 4.26 11.23
N VAL A 76 8.31 4.30 11.74
CA VAL A 76 7.83 3.36 12.77
C VAL A 76 6.42 2.90 12.42
N GLY A 77 6.09 1.63 12.65
CA GLY A 77 4.73 1.15 12.40
C GLY A 77 4.58 -0.36 12.42
N ALA A 78 3.42 -0.80 11.98
CA ALA A 78 3.02 -2.19 11.79
C ALA A 78 1.82 -2.26 10.82
N GLY A 79 1.40 -3.47 10.45
CA GLY A 79 0.10 -3.77 9.85
C GLY A 79 -0.83 -4.45 10.84
N ASP A 80 -2.06 -4.78 10.41
CA ASP A 80 -3.01 -5.66 11.14
C ASP A 80 -3.39 -5.07 12.51
N ILE A 81 -4.10 -3.94 12.49
CA ILE A 81 -4.10 -3.02 13.63
C ILE A 81 -5.37 -3.15 14.48
N ALA A 82 -6.47 -2.52 14.10
CA ALA A 82 -7.58 -2.27 15.00
C ALA A 82 -8.80 -3.14 14.72
N SER A 83 -9.20 -3.96 15.69
CA SER A 83 -10.48 -4.67 15.68
C SER A 83 -11.41 -4.14 16.75
N CYS A 84 -12.65 -3.87 16.37
CA CYS A 84 -13.68 -3.48 17.34
C CYS A 84 -14.06 -4.61 18.29
N GLN A 85 -13.75 -5.85 17.97
CA GLN A 85 -14.00 -7.00 18.83
C GLN A 85 -12.93 -7.17 19.91
N ASN A 86 -11.68 -6.78 19.59
CA ASN A 86 -10.56 -6.80 20.53
C ASN A 86 -9.60 -5.64 20.20
N ILE A 87 -9.81 -4.52 20.88
CA ILE A 87 -9.07 -3.28 20.62
C ILE A 87 -7.80 -3.13 21.45
N GLU A 88 -7.59 -4.01 22.44
CA GLU A 88 -6.51 -3.83 23.42
C GLU A 88 -5.12 -3.94 22.81
N GLY A 89 -4.92 -4.82 21.82
CA GLY A 89 -3.66 -4.90 21.07
C GLY A 89 -3.34 -3.58 20.37
N ALA A 90 -4.30 -3.01 19.65
CA ALA A 90 -4.14 -1.72 18.97
C ALA A 90 -3.89 -0.56 19.94
N ARG A 91 -4.53 -0.56 21.12
CA ARG A 91 -4.26 0.43 22.18
C ARG A 91 -2.84 0.30 22.74
N ALA A 92 -2.40 -0.94 22.92
CA ALA A 92 -1.05 -1.19 23.46
C ALA A 92 0.05 -0.75 22.48
N THR A 93 -0.13 -1.01 21.18
CA THR A 93 0.81 -0.56 20.13
C THR A 93 0.72 0.96 19.90
N ALA A 94 -0.46 1.59 20.00
CA ALA A 94 -0.62 3.04 19.95
C ALA A 94 0.23 3.74 21.03
N LYS A 95 0.27 3.22 22.26
CA LYS A 95 1.13 3.75 23.35
C LYS A 95 2.63 3.72 23.03
N LEU A 96 3.07 2.81 22.16
CA LEU A 96 4.44 2.81 21.66
C LEU A 96 4.67 4.00 20.72
N LEU A 97 3.72 4.27 19.84
CA LEU A 97 3.81 5.39 18.90
C LEU A 97 3.80 6.76 19.59
N GLU A 98 3.13 6.92 20.73
CA GLU A 98 3.18 8.14 21.54
C GLU A 98 4.63 8.50 21.94
N ARG A 99 5.45 7.47 22.19
CA ARG A 99 6.84 7.61 22.68
C ARG A 99 7.87 7.66 21.57
N ILE A 100 7.49 7.32 20.35
CA ILE A 100 8.40 7.21 19.21
C ILE A 100 8.02 8.28 18.18
N PRO A 101 8.78 9.38 18.09
CA PRO A 101 8.54 10.40 17.06
C PRO A 101 8.93 9.88 15.67
N GLY A 102 8.51 10.61 14.63
CA GLY A 102 8.83 10.31 13.24
C GLY A 102 7.60 9.96 12.41
N THR A 103 7.81 9.51 11.18
CA THR A 103 6.75 9.08 10.26
C THR A 103 6.24 7.71 10.67
N VAL A 104 4.92 7.53 10.65
CA VAL A 104 4.27 6.24 10.90
C VAL A 104 3.94 5.60 9.55
N PHE A 105 4.36 4.36 9.33
CA PHE A 105 3.81 3.55 8.26
C PHE A 105 2.70 2.65 8.81
N ALA A 106 1.66 2.40 8.02
CA ALA A 106 0.59 1.47 8.38
C ALA A 106 0.40 0.48 7.22
N ALA A 107 0.85 -0.77 7.42
CA ALA A 107 1.02 -1.78 6.39
C ALA A 107 -0.27 -2.59 6.13
N GLY A 108 -1.40 -1.90 5.97
CA GLY A 108 -2.70 -2.48 5.62
C GLY A 108 -3.44 -3.13 6.78
N ASP A 109 -4.69 -3.47 6.52
CA ASP A 109 -5.65 -4.02 7.49
C ASP A 109 -5.72 -3.17 8.75
N LEU A 110 -6.10 -1.91 8.55
CA LEU A 110 -6.09 -0.88 9.57
C LEU A 110 -7.31 -0.98 10.48
N ALA A 111 -8.48 -1.33 9.90
CA ALA A 111 -9.76 -1.36 10.58
C ALA A 111 -10.56 -2.64 10.23
N TYR A 112 -10.68 -3.54 11.19
CA TYR A 112 -11.34 -4.83 11.04
C TYR A 112 -12.81 -4.78 11.47
N GLU A 113 -13.72 -5.62 10.83
CA GLU A 113 -13.42 -6.79 9.95
C GLU A 113 -13.50 -6.46 8.44
N LYS A 114 -13.98 -5.27 8.05
CA LYS A 114 -14.32 -4.96 6.66
C LYS A 114 -13.85 -3.58 6.20
N GLY A 115 -13.09 -2.87 7.01
CA GLY A 115 -12.64 -1.52 6.70
C GLY A 115 -13.79 -0.53 6.57
N THR A 116 -14.90 -0.73 7.30
CA THR A 116 -16.08 0.16 7.24
C THR A 116 -15.78 1.51 7.89
N ALA A 117 -16.56 2.55 7.54
CA ALA A 117 -16.46 3.86 8.17
C ALA A 117 -16.66 3.79 9.69
N ALA A 118 -17.54 2.90 10.17
CA ALA A 118 -17.77 2.69 11.58
C ALA A 118 -16.57 2.06 12.29
N GLU A 119 -15.88 1.11 11.66
CA GLU A 119 -14.67 0.49 12.20
C GLU A 119 -13.51 1.48 12.22
N PHE A 120 -13.36 2.29 11.18
CA PHE A 120 -12.39 3.40 11.20
C PHE A 120 -12.69 4.37 12.34
N GLN A 121 -13.93 4.85 12.48
CA GLN A 121 -14.31 5.85 13.47
C GLN A 121 -14.23 5.34 14.91
N ASN A 122 -14.69 4.11 15.17
CA ASN A 122 -14.88 3.62 16.53
C ASN A 122 -13.68 2.85 17.07
N CYS A 123 -12.80 2.34 16.18
CA CYS A 123 -11.72 1.42 16.57
C CYS A 123 -10.36 1.96 16.16
N TYR A 124 -10.13 2.24 14.90
CA TYR A 124 -8.85 2.78 14.43
C TYR A 124 -8.61 4.21 14.95
N ASP A 125 -9.59 5.10 14.79
CA ASP A 125 -9.46 6.52 15.16
C ASP A 125 -9.22 6.73 16.65
N THR A 126 -9.78 5.85 17.47
CA THR A 126 -9.63 5.88 18.94
C THR A 126 -8.31 5.26 19.45
N THR A 127 -7.45 4.81 18.54
CA THR A 127 -6.15 4.18 18.82
C THR A 127 -5.06 4.83 17.96
N TRP A 128 -4.74 4.27 16.82
CA TRP A 128 -3.72 4.80 15.92
C TRP A 128 -4.15 6.09 15.20
N GLY A 129 -5.43 6.45 15.21
CA GLY A 129 -5.93 7.68 14.59
C GLY A 129 -5.34 8.97 15.17
N GLU A 130 -4.86 8.97 16.44
CA GLU A 130 -4.13 10.09 17.02
C GLU A 130 -2.88 10.48 16.21
N PHE A 131 -2.29 9.51 15.51
CA PHE A 131 -1.08 9.70 14.70
C PHE A 131 -1.35 9.95 13.23
N LYS A 132 -2.63 10.12 12.83
CA LYS A 132 -3.07 10.25 11.45
C LYS A 132 -2.27 11.27 10.63
N ALA A 133 -1.97 12.43 11.21
CA ALA A 133 -1.24 13.51 10.51
C ALA A 133 0.17 13.10 10.04
N ARG A 134 0.83 12.19 10.76
CA ARG A 134 2.15 11.68 10.44
C ARG A 134 2.14 10.25 9.88
N THR A 135 0.97 9.69 9.64
CA THR A 135 0.81 8.33 9.11
C THR A 135 0.79 8.32 7.58
N ARG A 136 1.42 7.30 7.02
CA ARG A 136 1.45 6.97 5.59
C ARG A 136 0.89 5.56 5.41
N PRO A 137 -0.40 5.42 5.12
CA PRO A 137 -1.08 4.12 5.10
C PRO A 137 -1.04 3.47 3.72
N VAL A 138 -1.09 2.14 3.69
CA VAL A 138 -1.55 1.37 2.52
C VAL A 138 -2.79 0.58 2.90
N PRO A 139 -3.70 0.24 1.96
CA PRO A 139 -4.85 -0.59 2.25
C PRO A 139 -4.46 -2.08 2.28
N GLY A 140 -5.04 -2.84 3.21
CA GLY A 140 -5.03 -4.29 3.20
C GLY A 140 -6.30 -4.88 2.55
N ASN A 141 -6.46 -6.20 2.63
CA ASN A 141 -7.63 -6.87 2.05
C ASN A 141 -8.91 -6.61 2.84
N HIS A 142 -8.82 -6.33 4.14
CA HIS A 142 -9.97 -5.98 4.95
C HIS A 142 -10.54 -4.60 4.60
N GLU A 143 -9.74 -3.63 4.16
CA GLU A 143 -10.25 -2.37 3.61
C GLU A 143 -11.10 -2.58 2.35
N TYR A 144 -10.83 -3.62 1.57
CA TYR A 144 -11.63 -4.03 0.40
C TYR A 144 -12.80 -4.97 0.75
N GLY A 145 -13.06 -5.21 2.03
CA GLY A 145 -14.32 -5.76 2.51
C GLY A 145 -15.52 -4.84 2.20
N GLU A 146 -15.29 -3.54 2.13
CA GLU A 146 -16.17 -2.55 1.50
C GLU A 146 -15.82 -2.40 0.01
N PRO A 147 -16.81 -2.28 -0.89
CA PRO A 147 -16.53 -2.10 -2.31
C PRO A 147 -15.61 -0.90 -2.56
N THR A 148 -14.54 -1.10 -3.32
CA THR A 148 -13.55 -0.07 -3.70
C THR A 148 -12.81 0.57 -2.51
N ALA A 149 -12.83 -0.03 -1.31
CA ALA A 149 -12.24 0.52 -0.09
C ALA A 149 -12.67 1.98 0.18
N SER A 150 -13.96 2.28 -0.09
CA SER A 150 -14.45 3.67 -0.06
C SER A 150 -14.28 4.35 1.29
N ALA A 151 -14.47 3.63 2.39
CA ALA A 151 -14.30 4.17 3.74
C ALA A 151 -12.83 4.47 4.05
N TYR A 152 -11.89 3.64 3.58
CA TYR A 152 -10.45 3.88 3.68
C TYR A 152 -10.07 5.20 2.98
N PHE A 153 -10.44 5.35 1.70
CA PHE A 153 -10.11 6.56 0.95
C PHE A 153 -10.80 7.80 1.52
N GLN A 154 -12.02 7.67 2.04
CA GLN A 154 -12.71 8.77 2.71
C GLN A 154 -12.01 9.16 4.03
N TYR A 155 -11.59 8.19 4.82
CA TYR A 155 -10.90 8.43 6.08
C TYR A 155 -9.54 9.09 5.87
N TRP A 156 -8.71 8.56 4.98
CA TRP A 156 -7.34 9.03 4.78
C TRP A 156 -7.23 10.25 3.86
N GLY A 157 -8.15 10.43 2.92
CA GLY A 157 -8.11 11.53 1.95
C GLY A 157 -6.79 11.52 1.16
N ALA A 158 -6.10 12.66 1.11
CA ALA A 158 -4.84 12.79 0.38
C ALA A 158 -3.68 11.94 0.94
N LEU A 159 -3.75 11.49 2.19
CA LEU A 159 -2.73 10.62 2.79
C LEU A 159 -2.72 9.20 2.20
N ALA A 160 -3.82 8.78 1.54
CA ALA A 160 -3.90 7.50 0.82
C ALA A 160 -3.30 7.54 -0.59
N GLY A 161 -2.62 8.63 -0.96
CA GLY A 161 -2.13 8.85 -2.32
C GLY A 161 -3.25 9.27 -3.30
N PRO A 162 -3.05 9.09 -4.62
CA PRO A 162 -4.05 9.42 -5.62
C PRO A 162 -5.34 8.66 -5.40
N VAL A 163 -6.48 9.33 -5.63
CA VAL A 163 -7.82 8.78 -5.36
C VAL A 163 -8.02 7.42 -6.02
N GLY A 164 -8.40 6.44 -5.22
CA GLY A 164 -8.72 5.08 -5.67
C GLY A 164 -7.51 4.21 -6.01
N LYS A 165 -6.28 4.72 -5.85
CA LYS A 165 -5.04 3.97 -6.12
C LYS A 165 -4.53 3.24 -4.88
N GLY A 166 -4.33 3.97 -3.77
CA GLY A 166 -3.78 3.41 -2.54
C GLY A 166 -2.30 3.06 -2.63
N TYR A 167 -1.61 3.53 -3.68
CA TYR A 167 -0.16 3.47 -3.84
C TYR A 167 0.41 4.84 -4.17
N TYR A 168 1.60 5.12 -3.68
CA TYR A 168 2.31 6.40 -3.80
C TYR A 168 3.73 6.28 -3.27
N SER A 169 4.54 7.31 -3.45
CA SER A 169 5.88 7.41 -2.87
C SER A 169 6.10 8.73 -2.14
N TYR A 170 7.12 8.80 -1.31
CA TYR A 170 7.54 10.00 -0.59
C TYR A 170 8.98 9.84 -0.10
N ASP A 171 9.64 10.96 0.21
CA ASP A 171 11.02 10.94 0.67
C ASP A 171 11.15 11.17 2.17
N LEU A 172 12.10 10.49 2.79
CA LEU A 172 12.58 10.72 4.14
C LEU A 172 14.10 10.92 4.10
N GLY A 173 14.53 12.16 3.97
CA GLY A 173 15.93 12.47 3.74
C GLY A 173 16.46 11.89 2.43
N SER A 174 17.49 11.05 2.51
CA SER A 174 18.07 10.33 1.36
C SER A 174 17.36 9.03 1.00
N TRP A 175 16.28 8.69 1.71
CA TRP A 175 15.50 7.48 1.47
C TRP A 175 14.25 7.80 0.65
N HIS A 176 14.07 7.05 -0.43
CA HIS A 176 12.84 7.03 -1.20
C HIS A 176 11.94 5.90 -0.69
N ILE A 177 10.74 6.25 -0.24
CA ILE A 177 9.81 5.32 0.41
C ILE A 177 8.65 5.06 -0.54
N VAL A 178 8.44 3.79 -0.88
CA VAL A 178 7.41 3.34 -1.82
C VAL A 178 6.30 2.61 -1.07
N ALA A 179 5.09 3.13 -1.13
CA ALA A 179 3.88 2.54 -0.56
C ALA A 179 3.08 1.85 -1.67
N LEU A 180 2.87 0.52 -1.58
CA LEU A 180 2.22 -0.28 -2.61
C LEU A 180 0.87 -0.82 -2.17
N ASN A 181 -0.06 -0.94 -3.12
CA ASN A 181 -1.37 -1.56 -2.92
C ASN A 181 -1.38 -2.97 -3.51
N THR A 182 -1.12 -3.95 -2.69
CA THR A 182 -0.99 -5.35 -3.10
C THR A 182 -2.31 -6.12 -3.21
N ASN A 183 -3.45 -5.44 -3.26
CA ASN A 183 -4.76 -6.06 -3.48
C ASN A 183 -4.99 -6.39 -4.97
N CYS A 184 -4.11 -7.19 -5.56
CA CYS A 184 -4.02 -7.47 -6.99
C CYS A 184 -5.29 -8.04 -7.62
N SER A 185 -6.07 -8.79 -6.86
CA SER A 185 -7.32 -9.41 -7.31
C SER A 185 -8.52 -8.48 -7.30
N VAL A 186 -8.40 -7.29 -6.71
CA VAL A 186 -9.49 -6.32 -6.62
C VAL A 186 -9.79 -5.73 -7.99
N ARG A 187 -11.05 -5.89 -8.40
CA ARG A 187 -11.51 -5.38 -9.70
C ARG A 187 -11.41 -3.86 -9.76
N GLY A 188 -10.68 -3.36 -10.74
CA GLY A 188 -10.51 -1.93 -10.98
C GLY A 188 -9.16 -1.36 -10.56
N LEU A 189 -8.34 -2.10 -9.79
CA LEU A 189 -6.96 -1.72 -9.50
C LEU A 189 -5.98 -2.04 -10.64
N GLY A 190 -6.33 -2.96 -11.53
CA GLY A 190 -5.50 -3.32 -12.69
C GLY A 190 -4.57 -4.50 -12.47
N GLY A 191 -4.53 -5.04 -11.25
CA GLY A 191 -3.65 -6.17 -10.89
C GLY A 191 -2.22 -5.74 -10.55
N CYS A 192 -1.34 -6.73 -10.30
CA CYS A 192 0.06 -6.54 -9.95
C CYS A 192 1.02 -7.21 -10.96
N ALA A 193 0.49 -7.68 -12.08
CA ALA A 193 1.29 -8.30 -13.13
C ALA A 193 2.09 -7.25 -13.92
N GLN A 194 3.09 -7.71 -14.62
CA GLN A 194 3.86 -6.88 -15.56
C GLN A 194 2.93 -6.14 -16.53
N GLY A 195 3.12 -4.83 -16.68
CA GLY A 195 2.29 -3.95 -17.48
C GLY A 195 0.97 -3.54 -16.85
N SER A 196 0.75 -3.85 -15.56
CA SER A 196 -0.36 -3.27 -14.80
C SER A 196 -0.10 -1.80 -14.49
N LEU A 197 -1.18 -1.04 -14.21
CA LEU A 197 -1.05 0.40 -13.96
C LEU A 197 -0.15 0.74 -12.77
N GLU A 198 -0.17 -0.09 -11.73
CA GLU A 198 0.67 0.10 -10.55
C GLU A 198 2.11 -0.32 -10.82
N GLU A 199 2.35 -1.43 -11.54
CA GLU A 199 3.70 -1.85 -11.92
C GLU A 199 4.37 -0.83 -12.85
N GLU A 200 3.64 -0.34 -13.86
CA GLU A 200 4.16 0.71 -14.75
C GLU A 200 4.50 2.00 -13.98
N TRP A 201 3.65 2.38 -13.02
CA TRP A 201 3.92 3.51 -12.14
C TRP A 201 5.16 3.25 -11.28
N LEU A 202 5.25 2.09 -10.62
CA LEU A 202 6.39 1.72 -9.76
C LEU A 202 7.71 1.82 -10.54
N ARG A 203 7.77 1.25 -11.71
CA ARG A 203 8.96 1.26 -12.57
C ARG A 203 9.35 2.69 -13.00
N GLN A 204 8.36 3.54 -13.30
CA GLN A 204 8.59 4.95 -13.63
C GLN A 204 9.07 5.75 -12.41
N ASP A 205 8.47 5.53 -11.26
CA ASP A 205 8.83 6.14 -9.99
C ASP A 205 10.27 5.80 -9.61
N LEU A 206 10.62 4.52 -9.56
CA LEU A 206 11.97 4.04 -9.24
C LEU A 206 13.04 4.58 -10.21
N ALA A 207 12.72 4.73 -11.48
CA ALA A 207 13.63 5.30 -12.47
C ALA A 207 13.99 6.77 -12.20
N GLY A 208 13.16 7.48 -11.44
CA GLY A 208 13.42 8.84 -10.99
C GLY A 208 14.42 8.94 -9.83
N TYR A 209 14.75 7.82 -9.18
CA TYR A 209 15.55 7.77 -7.96
C TYR A 209 16.74 6.78 -8.04
N PRO A 210 17.60 6.87 -9.07
CA PRO A 210 18.65 5.86 -9.32
C PRO A 210 19.71 5.76 -8.22
N ASP A 211 19.92 6.82 -7.45
CA ASP A 211 20.95 6.90 -6.41
C ASP A 211 20.36 6.89 -4.98
N ALA A 212 19.04 6.82 -4.84
CA ALA A 212 18.39 6.82 -3.52
C ALA A 212 18.45 5.45 -2.85
N CYS A 213 18.46 5.45 -1.53
CA CYS A 213 18.13 4.27 -0.75
C CYS A 213 16.62 4.02 -0.84
N ILE A 214 16.20 2.83 -1.23
CA ILE A 214 14.80 2.50 -1.45
C ILE A 214 14.29 1.56 -0.36
N LEU A 215 13.16 1.93 0.24
CA LEU A 215 12.36 1.10 1.13
C LEU A 215 10.94 1.02 0.56
N ALA A 216 10.42 -0.18 0.38
CA ALA A 216 9.02 -0.38 0.03
C ALA A 216 8.23 -0.95 1.21
N TYR A 217 6.92 -0.70 1.25
CA TYR A 217 6.00 -1.42 2.12
C TYR A 217 4.64 -1.62 1.47
N SER A 218 4.00 -2.71 1.86
CA SER A 218 2.67 -3.10 1.37
C SER A 218 1.94 -3.92 2.42
N HIS A 219 0.80 -4.52 2.06
CA HIS A 219 0.08 -5.40 2.97
C HIS A 219 0.47 -6.87 2.80
N GLN A 220 0.29 -7.46 1.61
CA GLN A 220 0.58 -8.87 1.38
C GLN A 220 2.08 -9.12 1.16
N ALA A 221 2.54 -10.30 1.61
CA ALA A 221 3.91 -10.76 1.49
C ALA A 221 4.15 -11.59 0.22
N LEU A 222 5.38 -11.55 -0.34
CA LEU A 222 5.83 -12.54 -1.31
C LEU A 222 6.40 -13.79 -0.61
N PHE A 223 7.05 -13.61 0.53
CA PHE A 223 7.64 -14.69 1.31
C PHE A 223 7.06 -14.69 2.73
N SER A 224 6.62 -15.85 3.21
CA SER A 224 6.10 -16.02 4.57
C SER A 224 6.18 -17.47 5.01
N SER A 225 6.47 -17.70 6.29
CA SER A 225 6.31 -19.00 6.96
C SER A 225 4.95 -19.15 7.64
N GLY A 226 3.98 -18.27 7.36
CA GLY A 226 2.62 -18.35 7.88
C GLY A 226 1.94 -19.68 7.57
N LEU A 227 1.11 -20.14 8.49
CA LEU A 227 0.44 -21.44 8.37
C LEU A 227 -0.98 -21.34 7.79
N LEU A 228 -1.59 -20.15 7.85
CA LEU A 228 -2.96 -19.97 7.42
C LEU A 228 -3.05 -19.90 5.89
N LYS A 229 -3.86 -20.80 5.31
CA LYS A 229 -4.09 -20.82 3.85
C LYS A 229 -4.79 -19.56 3.34
N THR A 230 -5.48 -18.83 4.19
CA THR A 230 -6.12 -17.55 3.89
C THR A 230 -5.12 -16.44 3.73
N HIS A 231 -3.91 -16.61 4.29
CA HIS A 231 -2.76 -15.72 4.20
C HIS A 231 -1.65 -16.36 3.36
N ALA A 232 -2.03 -17.05 2.28
CA ALA A 232 -1.07 -17.69 1.38
C ALA A 232 -0.14 -16.63 0.76
N ILE A 233 1.08 -17.05 0.46
CA ILE A 233 2.00 -16.24 -0.33
C ILE A 233 1.34 -15.77 -1.63
N HIS A 234 1.64 -14.55 -2.04
CA HIS A 234 1.07 -13.87 -3.20
C HIS A 234 2.06 -13.84 -4.37
N PRO A 235 2.16 -14.93 -5.17
CA PRO A 235 3.15 -15.01 -6.25
C PRO A 235 2.97 -13.95 -7.34
N GLU A 236 1.78 -13.35 -7.42
CA GLU A 236 1.48 -12.22 -8.29
C GLU A 236 2.27 -10.94 -7.94
N LEU A 237 2.84 -10.85 -6.72
CA LEU A 237 3.68 -9.74 -6.29
C LEU A 237 5.13 -9.84 -6.80
N ARG A 238 5.48 -10.94 -7.46
CA ARG A 238 6.86 -11.18 -7.94
C ARG A 238 7.34 -10.10 -8.90
N GLU A 239 6.44 -9.48 -9.68
CA GLU A 239 6.84 -8.40 -10.59
C GLU A 239 7.24 -7.14 -9.82
N PHE A 240 6.50 -6.74 -8.77
CA PHE A 240 6.92 -5.65 -7.89
C PHE A 240 8.27 -5.93 -7.23
N TRP A 241 8.49 -7.18 -6.80
CA TRP A 241 9.77 -7.59 -6.26
C TRP A 241 10.91 -7.49 -7.27
N ARG A 242 10.67 -7.86 -8.54
CA ARG A 242 11.66 -7.73 -9.61
C ARG A 242 12.04 -6.29 -9.89
N ASP A 243 11.06 -5.40 -9.92
CA ASP A 243 11.29 -3.97 -10.13
C ASP A 243 12.05 -3.35 -8.96
N LEU A 244 11.65 -3.65 -7.72
CA LEU A 244 12.34 -3.21 -6.51
C LEU A 244 13.78 -3.77 -6.43
N TYR A 245 13.97 -5.05 -6.77
CA TYR A 245 15.29 -5.68 -6.80
C TYR A 245 16.19 -5.05 -7.87
N ALA A 246 15.66 -4.81 -9.06
CA ALA A 246 16.39 -4.14 -10.15
C ALA A 246 16.77 -2.69 -9.79
N ALA A 247 15.98 -2.03 -8.95
CA ALA A 247 16.25 -0.70 -8.40
C ALA A 247 17.09 -0.74 -7.11
N HIS A 248 17.57 -1.92 -6.68
CA HIS A 248 18.36 -2.14 -5.48
C HIS A 248 17.68 -1.68 -4.17
N ALA A 249 16.40 -1.93 -4.03
CA ALA A 249 15.71 -1.67 -2.78
C ALA A 249 16.34 -2.47 -1.63
N ALA A 250 16.51 -1.82 -0.47
CA ALA A 250 17.14 -2.42 0.68
C ALA A 250 16.15 -3.21 1.56
N LEU A 251 14.92 -2.71 1.67
CA LEU A 251 13.89 -3.21 2.59
C LEU A 251 12.53 -3.33 1.91
N PHE A 252 11.78 -4.37 2.30
CA PHE A 252 10.35 -4.49 2.03
C PHE A 252 9.60 -4.90 3.30
N LEU A 253 8.69 -4.03 3.77
CA LEU A 253 7.90 -4.27 4.97
C LEU A 253 6.49 -4.71 4.58
N VAL A 254 5.95 -5.73 5.24
CA VAL A 254 4.64 -6.29 4.92
C VAL A 254 3.84 -6.62 6.18
N GLY A 255 2.51 -6.60 6.10
CA GLY A 255 1.58 -7.07 7.12
C GLY A 255 1.01 -8.44 6.75
N HIS A 256 -0.33 -8.56 6.90
CA HIS A 256 -1.17 -9.68 6.49
C HIS A 256 -1.03 -10.95 7.34
N GLU A 257 0.18 -11.41 7.56
CA GLU A 257 0.47 -12.45 8.54
C GLU A 257 0.54 -11.81 9.91
N HIS A 258 -0.34 -12.19 10.83
CA HIS A 258 -0.39 -11.59 12.18
C HIS A 258 0.76 -12.08 13.07
N SER A 259 1.97 -11.88 12.60
CA SER A 259 3.22 -12.33 13.22
C SER A 259 4.37 -11.37 12.88
N TYR A 260 5.51 -11.63 13.48
CA TYR A 260 6.80 -11.05 13.09
C TYR A 260 7.63 -12.12 12.40
N GLU A 261 8.16 -11.82 11.22
CA GLU A 261 9.16 -12.64 10.57
C GLU A 261 10.16 -11.77 9.82
N ARG A 262 11.46 -12.03 9.98
CA ARG A 262 12.51 -11.32 9.26
C ARG A 262 13.35 -12.28 8.45
N PHE A 263 13.53 -11.93 7.18
CA PHE A 263 14.33 -12.71 6.25
C PHE A 263 15.73 -12.12 6.06
N ALA A 264 16.69 -12.98 5.70
CA ALA A 264 17.95 -12.52 5.11
C ALA A 264 17.68 -11.84 3.76
N PRO A 265 18.57 -10.94 3.29
CA PRO A 265 18.44 -10.36 1.95
C PRO A 265 18.38 -11.45 0.89
N GLN A 266 17.38 -11.34 -0.01
CA GLN A 266 17.10 -12.36 -1.02
C GLN A 266 16.63 -11.74 -2.34
N ASP A 267 16.74 -12.52 -3.41
CA ASP A 267 16.28 -12.16 -4.75
C ASP A 267 14.76 -12.45 -4.92
N PRO A 268 14.15 -12.07 -6.07
CA PRO A 268 12.72 -12.33 -6.32
C PRO A 268 12.33 -13.81 -6.41
N ASP A 269 13.29 -14.72 -6.51
CA ASP A 269 13.08 -16.16 -6.53
C ASP A 269 13.35 -16.83 -5.17
N GLY A 270 13.64 -16.03 -4.13
CA GLY A 270 13.89 -16.49 -2.78
C GLY A 270 15.27 -17.10 -2.58
N GLN A 271 16.24 -16.77 -3.44
CA GLN A 271 17.63 -17.16 -3.22
C GLN A 271 18.32 -16.09 -2.38
N ALA A 272 19.12 -16.52 -1.41
CA ALA A 272 19.90 -15.60 -0.60
C ALA A 272 20.86 -14.75 -1.46
N ASP A 273 20.76 -13.44 -1.32
CA ASP A 273 21.64 -12.48 -1.98
C ASP A 273 22.06 -11.38 -0.98
N PRO A 274 23.11 -11.62 -0.20
CA PRO A 274 23.56 -10.66 0.81
C PRO A 274 24.04 -9.31 0.25
N ALA A 275 24.38 -9.26 -1.04
CA ALA A 275 24.95 -8.07 -1.67
C ALA A 275 23.89 -7.14 -2.28
N ASN A 276 22.86 -7.71 -2.92
CA ASN A 276 21.88 -6.94 -3.68
C ASN A 276 20.43 -7.28 -3.30
N GLY A 277 20.25 -8.29 -2.45
CA GLY A 277 18.93 -8.78 -2.06
C GLY A 277 18.14 -7.81 -1.21
N ILE A 278 16.83 -7.92 -1.26
CA ILE A 278 15.90 -7.17 -0.44
C ILE A 278 15.66 -7.92 0.87
N ARG A 279 15.78 -7.23 2.02
CA ARG A 279 15.37 -7.77 3.31
C ARG A 279 13.87 -7.58 3.50
N GLU A 280 13.10 -8.66 3.51
CA GLU A 280 11.69 -8.61 3.87
C GLU A 280 11.52 -8.71 5.38
N ILE A 281 10.59 -7.90 5.93
CA ILE A 281 10.17 -7.99 7.33
C ILE A 281 8.63 -8.01 7.36
N VAL A 282 8.09 -9.14 7.78
CA VAL A 282 6.66 -9.28 8.11
C VAL A 282 6.44 -8.65 9.48
N ILE A 283 5.50 -7.72 9.56
CA ILE A 283 5.20 -6.91 10.74
C ILE A 283 3.69 -6.73 10.93
N GLY A 284 2.93 -7.84 10.89
CA GLY A 284 1.48 -7.87 11.15
C GLY A 284 1.15 -7.91 12.65
N THR A 285 1.89 -7.14 13.44
CA THR A 285 1.86 -7.18 14.91
C THR A 285 1.14 -5.98 15.52
N GLY A 286 0.38 -5.22 14.71
CA GLY A 286 -0.25 -3.95 15.10
C GLY A 286 -1.36 -4.05 16.14
N GLY A 287 -1.92 -5.26 16.38
CA GLY A 287 -2.87 -5.43 17.48
C GLY A 287 -4.10 -6.29 17.22
N ARG A 288 -4.33 -6.77 15.97
CA ARG A 288 -5.53 -7.54 15.61
C ARG A 288 -5.62 -8.90 16.31
N SER A 289 -4.63 -9.75 16.11
CA SER A 289 -4.53 -11.11 16.64
C SER A 289 -3.14 -11.67 16.38
N HIS A 290 -2.92 -12.93 16.75
CA HIS A 290 -1.71 -13.68 16.43
C HIS A 290 -2.06 -14.89 15.58
N ASP A 291 -1.27 -15.12 14.51
CA ASP A 291 -1.40 -16.27 13.63
C ASP A 291 -0.27 -17.26 13.84
N PRO A 292 -0.56 -18.56 13.79
CA PRO A 292 0.48 -19.58 13.98
C PRO A 292 1.45 -19.59 12.80
N LEU A 293 2.73 -19.76 13.13
CA LEU A 293 3.79 -19.95 12.15
C LEU A 293 3.97 -21.43 11.81
N GLY A 294 4.22 -21.74 10.53
CA GLY A 294 4.61 -23.03 10.03
C GLY A 294 6.09 -23.33 10.23
N PHE A 295 6.64 -24.26 9.44
CA PHE A 295 8.09 -24.44 9.37
C PHE A 295 8.73 -23.25 8.70
N ALA A 296 9.95 -22.88 9.16
CA ALA A 296 10.71 -21.84 8.53
C ALA A 296 10.98 -22.17 7.06
N ILE A 297 10.65 -21.25 6.17
CA ILE A 297 11.09 -21.32 4.78
C ILE A 297 12.55 -20.81 4.65
N PRO A 298 13.23 -21.07 3.52
CA PRO A 298 14.58 -20.56 3.30
C PRO A 298 14.69 -19.05 3.59
N ASN A 299 15.83 -18.65 4.10
CA ASN A 299 16.19 -17.26 4.47
C ASN A 299 15.41 -16.66 5.66
N SER A 300 14.45 -17.36 6.25
CA SER A 300 13.81 -16.92 7.50
C SER A 300 14.80 -16.97 8.66
N GLU A 301 15.12 -15.80 9.26
CA GLU A 301 16.14 -15.66 10.31
C GLU A 301 15.53 -15.57 11.71
N VAL A 302 14.47 -14.79 11.89
CA VAL A 302 13.83 -14.53 13.17
C VAL A 302 12.32 -14.56 13.02
N ARG A 303 11.62 -15.21 13.98
CA ARG A 303 10.16 -15.34 13.95
C ARG A 303 9.54 -15.26 15.34
N ASN A 304 8.39 -14.59 15.43
CA ASN A 304 7.56 -14.56 16.63
C ASN A 304 6.08 -14.43 16.27
N ALA A 305 5.23 -15.24 16.87
CA ALA A 305 3.79 -15.24 16.63
C ALA A 305 2.96 -14.95 17.88
N ASN A 306 3.56 -14.35 18.92
CA ASN A 306 2.90 -14.22 20.20
C ASN A 306 3.03 -12.81 20.81
N THR A 307 3.64 -11.86 20.10
CA THR A 307 3.95 -10.54 20.65
C THR A 307 3.42 -9.44 19.75
N TYR A 308 2.60 -8.55 20.29
CA TYR A 308 2.27 -7.28 19.64
C TYR A 308 3.42 -6.30 19.79
N GLY A 309 3.60 -5.46 18.79
CA GLY A 309 4.64 -4.46 18.78
C GLY A 309 4.70 -3.66 17.51
N VAL A 310 5.67 -2.77 17.42
CA VAL A 310 5.94 -1.98 16.23
C VAL A 310 7.39 -2.15 15.78
N LEU A 311 7.63 -2.06 14.50
CA LEU A 311 8.97 -1.96 13.93
C LEU A 311 9.37 -0.49 13.88
N LYS A 312 10.49 -0.15 14.51
CA LYS A 312 11.16 1.14 14.38
C LYS A 312 12.35 1.01 13.46
N LEU A 313 12.39 1.82 12.43
CA LEU A 313 13.55 2.01 11.57
C LEU A 313 14.22 3.34 11.84
N THR A 314 15.55 3.34 11.85
CA THR A 314 16.38 4.53 11.82
C THR A 314 17.07 4.58 10.47
N LEU A 315 16.74 5.56 9.65
CA LEU A 315 17.22 5.74 8.29
C LEU A 315 18.23 6.87 8.25
N THR A 316 19.43 6.58 7.77
CA THR A 316 20.52 7.54 7.56
C THR A 316 21.05 7.40 6.14
N PRO A 317 21.81 8.34 5.59
CA PRO A 317 22.40 8.18 4.27
C PRO A 317 23.18 6.87 4.14
N GLY A 318 22.74 5.99 3.23
CA GLY A 318 23.40 4.71 2.95
C GLY A 318 23.16 3.58 3.95
N HIS A 319 22.53 3.84 5.10
CA HIS A 319 22.39 2.84 6.17
C HIS A 319 20.99 2.84 6.78
N TYR A 320 20.57 1.69 7.31
CA TYR A 320 19.37 1.57 8.11
C TYR A 320 19.61 0.70 9.35
N GLY A 321 18.90 1.02 10.43
CA GLY A 321 18.80 0.16 11.62
C GLY A 321 17.33 -0.23 11.82
N TRP A 322 17.07 -1.44 12.32
CA TRP A 322 15.74 -1.87 12.73
C TRP A 322 15.72 -2.28 14.19
N GLN A 323 14.58 -2.08 14.82
CA GLN A 323 14.28 -2.55 16.16
C GLN A 323 12.79 -2.90 16.25
N PHE A 324 12.48 -4.15 16.58
CA PHE A 324 11.14 -4.54 17.00
C PHE A 324 10.95 -4.13 18.47
N ILE A 325 9.96 -3.31 18.73
CA ILE A 325 9.63 -2.79 20.07
C ILE A 325 8.32 -3.44 20.50
N PRO A 326 8.35 -4.36 21.49
CA PRO A 326 7.16 -5.04 21.98
C PRO A 326 6.30 -4.11 22.84
N VAL A 327 5.03 -4.47 23.00
CA VAL A 327 4.14 -3.85 23.98
C VAL A 327 4.60 -4.16 25.41
N GLU A 328 4.16 -3.36 26.36
CA GLU A 328 4.51 -3.51 27.77
C GLU A 328 4.15 -4.92 28.30
N GLY A 329 5.10 -5.54 28.99
CA GLY A 329 4.95 -6.90 29.53
C GLY A 329 5.44 -8.02 28.61
N GLU A 330 5.68 -7.73 27.33
CA GLU A 330 6.25 -8.68 26.38
C GLU A 330 7.78 -8.57 26.32
N SER A 331 8.43 -9.68 25.96
CA SER A 331 9.91 -9.76 26.04
C SER A 331 10.59 -9.98 24.69
N PHE A 332 9.84 -10.36 23.64
CA PHE A 332 10.43 -10.57 22.33
C PHE A 332 10.93 -9.25 21.75
N THR A 333 12.17 -9.25 21.25
CA THR A 333 12.73 -8.15 20.47
C THR A 333 13.63 -8.70 19.36
N ASP A 334 13.78 -7.95 18.31
CA ASP A 334 14.75 -8.19 17.24
C ASP A 334 15.34 -6.85 16.81
N SER A 335 16.64 -6.81 16.56
CA SER A 335 17.31 -5.60 16.12
C SER A 335 18.53 -5.89 15.28
N GLY A 336 18.92 -4.93 14.47
CA GLY A 336 20.12 -5.02 13.64
C GLY A 336 20.27 -3.79 12.75
N SER A 337 21.15 -3.90 11.77
CA SER A 337 21.42 -2.86 10.79
C SER A 337 21.78 -3.46 9.44
N GLY A 338 21.70 -2.63 8.40
CA GLY A 338 22.11 -2.97 7.04
C GLY A 338 22.51 -1.72 6.26
N GLU A 339 23.05 -1.96 5.11
CA GLU A 339 23.46 -0.93 4.16
C GLU A 339 22.48 -0.91 2.99
N CYS A 340 22.36 0.25 2.37
CA CYS A 340 21.62 0.45 1.14
C CYS A 340 22.51 -0.01 -0.04
N PRO A 341 22.07 -0.96 -0.89
CA PRO A 341 22.94 -1.53 -1.93
C PRO A 341 23.49 -0.51 -2.93
N ASN A 342 22.75 0.56 -3.21
CA ASN A 342 23.15 1.59 -4.19
C ASN A 342 24.04 2.70 -3.63
N HIS A 343 24.18 2.80 -2.32
CA HIS A 343 24.92 3.90 -1.71
C HIS A 343 26.42 3.56 -1.67
N HIS A 344 27.10 3.64 -2.81
CA HIS A 344 28.55 3.66 -2.81
C HIS A 344 29.02 5.01 -2.25
N THR A 345 29.37 5.05 -0.97
CA THR A 345 30.19 6.15 -0.43
C THR A 345 31.37 6.34 -1.38
N PRO A 346 31.63 7.56 -1.91
CA PRO A 346 32.83 7.80 -2.68
C PRO A 346 34.03 7.35 -1.83
N LYS A 347 34.81 6.39 -2.33
CA LYS A 347 36.05 6.00 -1.69
C LYS A 347 36.92 7.27 -1.65
N SER A 348 37.13 7.81 -0.44
CA SER A 348 38.03 8.92 -0.12
C SER A 348 39.47 8.67 -0.53
#